data_693e3be2f2de15080d96faee6fe1429a
#
_entry.id   693e3be2f2de15080d96faee6fe1429a
#
_cell.length_a   1.000
_cell.length_b   1.000
_cell.length_c   1.000
_cell.angle_alpha   90.00
_cell.angle_beta   90.00
_cell.angle_gamma   90.00
#
_symmetry.space_group_name_H-M   'P 1'
#
loop_
_entity.id
_entity.type
_entity.pdbx_description
1 polymer ?
#
loop_
_entity_poly.entity_id
_entity_poly.type
_entity_poly.pdbx_seq_one_letter_code
_entity_poly.pdbx_strand_id
1 'polypeptide(L)'
;IVDLSEREKVKRIADYISDRIVYKDENVAGINQIFTQNFQANGICGTYSGAFVYLCSRADIPCVNIDDGEHAWNEVYVDGKWYTADISYYDVARTDEMLLRTTYQRTDPNKAKTNFAKELLVPGSTK
;
A
#
# COMPACT_ATOMS: atom_id res chain seq x y z
N ILE A 1 12.91 11.39 10.43
CA ILE A 1 11.54 11.36 9.93
C ILE A 1 10.52 11.56 11.05
N VAL A 2 11.04 11.86 12.24
CA VAL A 2 10.22 11.97 13.46
C VAL A 2 9.18 13.08 13.37
N ASP A 3 9.47 14.12 12.60
CA ASP A 3 8.61 15.31 12.52
C ASP A 3 7.62 15.31 11.35
N LEU A 4 7.56 14.22 10.60
CA LEU A 4 6.62 14.14 9.48
C LEU A 4 5.21 13.81 9.98
N SER A 5 4.21 14.42 9.36
CA SER A 5 2.81 14.02 9.55
C SER A 5 2.60 12.59 9.02
N GLU A 6 1.50 11.96 9.42
CA GLU A 6 1.16 10.63 8.92
C GLU A 6 1.01 10.63 7.40
N ARG A 7 0.38 11.65 6.82
CA ARG A 7 0.24 11.78 5.36
C ARG A 7 1.59 11.88 4.66
N GLU A 8 2.51 12.65 5.23
CA GLU A 8 3.85 12.78 4.67
C GLU A 8 4.62 11.49 4.74
N LYS A 9 4.48 10.74 5.84
CA LYS A 9 5.11 9.42 5.97
C LYS A 9 4.59 8.45 4.91
N VAL A 10 3.27 8.42 4.72
CA VAL A 10 2.65 7.55 3.71
C VAL A 10 3.16 7.92 2.31
N LYS A 11 3.23 9.20 2.00
CA LYS A 11 3.73 9.65 0.71
C LYS A 11 5.19 9.25 0.49
N ARG A 12 6.03 9.41 1.50
CA ARG A 12 7.43 9.02 1.43
C ARG A 12 7.59 7.51 1.21
N ILE A 13 6.79 6.73 1.90
CA ILE A 13 6.79 5.27 1.75
C ILE A 13 6.35 4.90 0.32
N ALA A 14 5.28 5.50 -0.17
CA ALA A 14 4.78 5.23 -1.51
C ALA A 14 5.81 5.61 -2.58
N ASP A 15 6.45 6.75 -2.45
CA ASP A 15 7.50 7.19 -3.38
C ASP A 15 8.70 6.26 -3.35
N TYR A 16 9.13 5.85 -2.15
CA TYR A 16 10.24 4.93 -2.00
C TYR A 16 9.99 3.61 -2.73
N ILE A 17 8.79 3.04 -2.53
CA ILE A 17 8.41 1.78 -3.19
C ILE A 17 8.34 1.97 -4.70
N SER A 18 7.70 3.05 -5.16
CA SER A 18 7.52 3.33 -6.58
C SER A 18 8.84 3.55 -7.30
N ASP A 19 9.82 4.12 -6.61
CA ASP A 19 11.15 4.34 -7.18
C ASP A 19 11.96 3.03 -7.29
N ARG A 20 11.58 2.00 -6.53
CA ARG A 20 12.32 0.74 -6.49
C ARG A 20 11.69 -0.39 -7.28
N ILE A 21 10.48 -0.20 -7.80
CA ILE A 21 9.75 -1.25 -8.53
C ILE A 21 9.35 -0.74 -9.91
N VAL A 22 9.55 -1.59 -10.93
CA VAL A 22 8.96 -1.42 -12.26
C VAL A 22 7.81 -2.39 -12.37
N TYR A 23 6.64 -1.93 -12.80
CA TYR A 23 5.51 -2.81 -12.98
C TYR A 23 5.75 -3.73 -14.17
N LYS A 24 6.06 -4.98 -13.90
CA LYS A 24 6.36 -5.98 -14.91
C LYS A 24 6.10 -7.37 -14.32
N ASP A 25 5.23 -8.13 -14.97
CA ASP A 25 4.87 -9.48 -14.55
C ASP A 25 5.84 -10.50 -15.16
N GLU A 26 7.11 -10.38 -14.79
CA GLU A 26 8.18 -11.24 -15.27
C GLU A 26 9.31 -11.18 -14.24
N ASN A 27 9.75 -12.34 -13.76
CA ASN A 27 10.79 -12.41 -12.74
C ASN A 27 10.48 -11.52 -11.54
N VAL A 28 9.24 -11.63 -11.04
CA VAL A 28 8.75 -10.79 -9.96
C VAL A 28 9.58 -10.99 -8.69
N ALA A 29 10.04 -9.87 -8.13
CA ALA A 29 10.88 -9.88 -6.94
C ALA A 29 10.09 -10.19 -5.66
N GLY A 30 10.74 -10.83 -4.71
CA GLY A 30 10.24 -10.90 -3.36
C GLY A 30 10.48 -9.59 -2.61
N ILE A 31 9.78 -9.39 -1.51
CA ILE A 31 9.88 -8.13 -0.74
C ILE A 31 11.31 -7.86 -0.28
N ASN A 32 12.03 -8.89 0.14
CA ASN A 32 13.43 -8.72 0.55
C ASN A 32 14.30 -8.16 -0.56
N GLN A 33 14.08 -8.59 -1.80
CA GLN A 33 14.86 -8.12 -2.93
C GLN A 33 14.64 -6.65 -3.22
N ILE A 34 13.42 -6.15 -3.01
CA ILE A 34 13.09 -4.73 -3.21
C ILE A 34 13.95 -3.85 -2.31
N PHE A 35 14.19 -4.28 -1.08
CA PHE A 35 14.91 -3.47 -0.09
C PHE A 35 16.42 -3.67 -0.12
N THR A 36 16.92 -4.70 -0.78
CA THR A 36 18.36 -5.04 -0.76
C THR A 36 19.06 -4.84 -2.08
N GLN A 37 18.33 -4.76 -3.20
CA GLN A 37 18.94 -4.57 -4.51
C GLN A 37 19.23 -3.09 -4.79
N ASN A 38 20.28 -2.85 -5.60
CA ASN A 38 20.68 -1.50 -6.00
C ASN A 38 20.00 -1.00 -7.27
N PHE A 39 19.13 -1.81 -7.87
CA PHE A 39 18.43 -1.49 -9.11
C PHE A 39 16.95 -1.77 -8.94
N GLN A 40 16.14 -1.24 -9.85
CA GLN A 40 14.70 -1.47 -9.79
C GLN A 40 14.37 -2.94 -10.00
N ALA A 41 13.46 -3.44 -9.18
CA ALA A 41 12.96 -4.80 -9.25
C ALA A 41 11.66 -4.84 -10.03
N ASN A 42 11.37 -5.96 -10.70
CA ASN A 42 10.08 -6.17 -11.33
C ASN A 42 9.04 -6.52 -10.27
N GLY A 43 7.84 -5.98 -10.40
CA GLY A 43 6.77 -6.27 -9.48
C GLY A 43 5.39 -6.14 -10.12
N ILE A 44 4.40 -6.72 -9.46
CA ILE A 44 2.99 -6.59 -9.81
C ILE A 44 2.23 -5.97 -8.63
N CYS A 45 0.92 -5.81 -8.75
CA CYS A 45 0.13 -5.15 -7.71
C CYS A 45 0.40 -5.71 -6.30
N GLY A 46 0.50 -7.04 -6.16
CA GLY A 46 0.80 -7.68 -4.88
C GLY A 46 2.18 -7.35 -4.33
N THR A 47 3.16 -7.12 -5.20
CA THR A 47 4.51 -6.71 -4.80
C THR A 47 4.46 -5.31 -4.17
N TYR A 48 3.77 -4.38 -4.81
CA TYR A 48 3.60 -3.03 -4.29
C TYR A 48 2.83 -3.03 -2.97
N SER A 49 1.71 -3.75 -2.92
CA SER A 49 0.85 -3.75 -1.73
C SER A 49 1.53 -4.42 -0.54
N GLY A 50 2.27 -5.50 -0.76
CA GLY A 50 3.03 -6.19 0.28
C GLY A 50 4.14 -5.32 0.84
N ALA A 51 4.89 -4.65 -0.01
CA ALA A 51 5.94 -3.72 0.41
C ALA A 51 5.37 -2.55 1.20
N PHE A 52 4.21 -2.05 0.79
CA PHE A 52 3.56 -0.93 1.47
C PHE A 52 3.10 -1.32 2.88
N VAL A 53 2.47 -2.49 3.04
CA VAL A 53 2.10 -3.01 4.37
C VAL A 53 3.34 -3.12 5.26
N TYR A 54 4.41 -3.66 4.73
CA TYR A 54 5.64 -3.86 5.50
C TYR A 54 6.21 -2.54 6.02
N LEU A 55 6.36 -1.54 5.14
CA LEU A 55 6.93 -0.26 5.53
C LEU A 55 6.00 0.56 6.42
N CYS A 56 4.70 0.52 6.18
CA CYS A 56 3.74 1.18 7.07
C CYS A 56 3.78 0.58 8.47
N SER A 57 3.89 -0.75 8.56
CA SER A 57 4.04 -1.43 9.85
C SER A 57 5.29 -0.94 10.58
N ARG A 58 6.39 -0.77 9.88
CA ARG A 58 7.65 -0.26 10.46
C ARG A 58 7.54 1.19 10.89
N ALA A 59 6.63 1.94 10.31
CA ALA A 59 6.40 3.35 10.66
C ALA A 59 5.27 3.53 11.68
N ASP A 60 4.75 2.43 12.22
CA ASP A 60 3.61 2.41 13.15
C ASP A 60 2.34 3.01 12.54
N ILE A 61 2.14 2.81 11.24
CA ILE A 61 0.94 3.23 10.53
C ILE A 61 0.13 1.97 10.24
N PRO A 62 -1.08 1.84 10.78
CA PRO A 62 -1.92 0.67 10.51
C PRO A 62 -2.25 0.56 9.02
N CYS A 63 -2.02 -0.63 8.46
CA CYS A 63 -2.21 -0.87 7.04
C CYS A 63 -2.56 -2.33 6.81
N VAL A 64 -3.50 -2.57 5.91
CA VAL A 64 -3.88 -3.92 5.50
C VAL A 64 -3.74 -4.08 4.00
N ASN A 65 -3.53 -5.30 3.56
CA ASN A 65 -3.58 -5.68 2.16
C ASN A 65 -5.00 -6.12 1.82
N ILE A 66 -5.51 -5.68 0.68
CA ILE A 66 -6.81 -6.09 0.17
C ILE A 66 -6.60 -6.79 -1.16
N ASP A 67 -7.26 -7.92 -1.34
CA ASP A 67 -7.14 -8.74 -2.54
C ASP A 67 -8.53 -9.24 -2.93
N ASP A 68 -8.87 -9.10 -4.21
CA ASP A 68 -10.14 -9.60 -4.75
C ASP A 68 -9.95 -10.80 -5.70
N GLY A 69 -8.74 -11.34 -5.76
CA GLY A 69 -8.37 -12.42 -6.66
C GLY A 69 -7.83 -11.97 -8.01
N GLU A 70 -8.05 -10.71 -8.38
CA GLU A 70 -7.59 -10.14 -9.65
C GLU A 70 -6.61 -8.98 -9.44
N HIS A 71 -6.71 -8.32 -8.30
CA HIS A 71 -5.91 -7.16 -7.98
C HIS A 71 -5.66 -7.09 -6.48
N ALA A 72 -4.55 -6.48 -6.09
CA ALA A 72 -4.19 -6.24 -4.70
C ALA A 72 -3.86 -4.77 -4.49
N TRP A 73 -4.33 -4.23 -3.36
CA TRP A 73 -4.08 -2.85 -2.96
C TRP A 73 -4.11 -2.76 -1.45
N ASN A 74 -4.15 -1.56 -0.90
CA ASN A 74 -4.09 -1.37 0.55
C ASN A 74 -5.22 -0.50 1.06
N GLU A 75 -5.52 -0.67 2.35
CA GLU A 75 -6.16 0.38 3.13
C GLU A 75 -5.23 0.76 4.26
N VAL A 76 -5.13 2.05 4.52
CA VAL A 76 -4.19 2.62 5.47
C VAL A 76 -4.90 3.62 6.38
N TYR A 77 -4.57 3.58 7.67
CA TYR A 77 -5.18 4.44 8.68
C TYR A 77 -4.32 5.67 8.90
N VAL A 78 -4.85 6.83 8.50
CA VAL A 78 -4.13 8.10 8.53
C VAL A 78 -5.06 9.16 9.08
N ASP A 79 -4.60 9.93 10.04
CA ASP A 79 -5.35 11.04 10.63
C ASP A 79 -6.75 10.64 11.10
N GLY A 80 -6.85 9.48 11.71
CA GLY A 80 -8.08 9.00 12.30
C GLY A 80 -9.08 8.37 11.34
N LYS A 81 -8.68 8.05 10.11
CA LYS A 81 -9.58 7.53 9.09
C LYS A 81 -8.87 6.52 8.19
N TRP A 82 -9.62 5.50 7.74
CA TRP A 82 -9.14 4.56 6.74
C TRP A 82 -9.26 5.15 5.34
N TYR A 83 -8.18 5.05 4.57
CA TYR A 83 -8.13 5.45 3.17
C TYR A 83 -7.69 4.28 2.31
N THR A 84 -8.18 4.24 1.08
CA THR A 84 -7.67 3.30 0.08
C THR A 84 -6.41 3.87 -0.55
N ALA A 85 -5.38 3.03 -0.64
CA ALA A 85 -4.13 3.36 -1.30
C ALA A 85 -3.78 2.25 -2.29
N ASP A 86 -3.63 2.60 -3.57
CA ASP A 86 -3.23 1.65 -4.61
C ASP A 86 -1.87 2.09 -5.16
N ILE A 87 -0.81 1.50 -4.64
CA ILE A 87 0.54 1.97 -4.90
C ILE A 87 0.98 1.66 -6.34
N SER A 88 0.50 0.57 -6.93
CA SER A 88 0.82 0.30 -8.32
C SER A 88 0.24 1.34 -9.27
N TYR A 89 -0.95 1.88 -8.98
CA TYR A 89 -1.49 3.02 -9.73
C TYR A 89 -0.80 4.32 -9.37
N TYR A 90 -0.46 4.51 -8.11
CA TYR A 90 0.28 5.70 -7.68
C TYR A 90 1.62 5.81 -8.40
N ASP A 91 2.30 4.69 -8.63
CA ASP A 91 3.58 4.68 -9.34
C ASP A 91 3.47 5.31 -10.73
N VAL A 92 2.33 5.13 -11.39
CA VAL A 92 2.10 5.70 -12.72
C VAL A 92 1.75 7.19 -12.65
N ALA A 93 0.84 7.56 -11.76
CA ALA A 93 0.25 8.91 -11.74
C ALA A 93 0.96 9.88 -10.80
N ARG A 94 1.49 9.40 -9.69
CA ARG A 94 2.21 10.18 -8.67
C ARG A 94 1.44 11.40 -8.17
N THR A 95 0.11 11.27 -8.01
CA THR A 95 -0.73 12.34 -7.48
C THR A 95 -1.28 11.96 -6.11
N ASP A 96 -1.53 12.95 -5.26
CA ASP A 96 -2.08 12.72 -3.94
C ASP A 96 -3.47 12.07 -4.01
N GLU A 97 -4.23 12.36 -5.07
CA GLU A 97 -5.54 11.76 -5.29
C GLU A 97 -5.46 10.23 -5.48
N MET A 98 -4.38 9.75 -6.07
CA MET A 98 -4.18 8.32 -6.26
C MET A 98 -3.60 7.64 -5.02
N LEU A 99 -3.06 8.42 -4.11
CA LEU A 99 -2.39 7.90 -2.92
C LEU A 99 -3.36 7.59 -1.79
N LEU A 100 -4.24 8.52 -1.45
CA LEU A 100 -5.17 8.35 -0.34
C LEU A 100 -6.59 8.66 -0.80
N ARG A 101 -7.36 7.61 -1.06
CA ARG A 101 -8.72 7.71 -1.60
C ARG A 101 -9.73 7.30 -0.54
N THR A 102 -10.83 8.01 -0.50
CA THR A 102 -11.93 7.68 0.42
C THR A 102 -12.78 6.54 -0.11
N THR A 103 -12.83 6.36 -1.43
CA THR A 103 -13.57 5.28 -2.07
C THR A 103 -12.73 4.64 -3.17
N TYR A 104 -12.96 3.35 -3.38
CA TYR A 104 -12.32 2.62 -4.46
C TYR A 104 -13.34 1.68 -5.07
N GLN A 105 -13.69 1.92 -6.32
CA GLN A 105 -14.81 1.23 -6.97
C GLN A 105 -14.38 0.11 -7.92
N ARG A 106 -13.12 -0.27 -7.86
CA ARG A 106 -12.61 -1.30 -8.76
C ARG A 106 -13.27 -2.65 -8.55
N THR A 107 -13.64 -2.96 -7.31
CA THR A 107 -13.99 -4.31 -6.94
C THR A 107 -15.38 -4.44 -6.35
N ASP A 108 -15.92 -5.64 -6.50
CA ASP A 108 -17.09 -6.07 -5.76
C ASP A 108 -16.70 -6.23 -4.28
N PRO A 109 -17.33 -5.50 -3.35
CA PRO A 109 -17.01 -5.62 -1.93
C PRO A 109 -17.13 -7.05 -1.38
N ASN A 110 -17.96 -7.89 -2.03
CA ASN A 110 -18.12 -9.28 -1.60
C ASN A 110 -16.93 -10.16 -1.95
N LYS A 111 -16.07 -9.73 -2.87
CA LYS A 111 -14.89 -10.47 -3.27
C LYS A 111 -13.62 -9.98 -2.61
N ALA A 112 -13.62 -8.74 -2.13
CA ALA A 112 -12.44 -8.14 -1.53
C ALA A 112 -12.20 -8.72 -0.14
N LYS A 113 -10.98 -9.14 0.12
CA LYS A 113 -10.58 -9.73 1.43
C LYS A 113 -9.35 -9.03 1.95
N THR A 114 -9.36 -8.75 3.24
CA THR A 114 -8.17 -8.22 3.91
C THR A 114 -7.30 -9.35 4.43
N ASN A 115 -5.99 -9.15 4.41
CA ASN A 115 -5.05 -10.09 5.03
C ASN A 115 -5.10 -10.02 6.55
N PHE A 116 -5.66 -8.95 7.10
CA PHE A 116 -5.74 -8.72 8.53
C PHE A 116 -6.94 -7.83 8.84
N ALA A 117 -7.68 -8.16 9.88
CA ALA A 117 -8.87 -7.38 10.24
C ALA A 117 -8.48 -5.98 10.74
N LYS A 118 -9.04 -4.94 10.13
CA LYS A 118 -8.75 -3.56 10.49
C LYS A 118 -9.01 -3.27 11.96
N GLU A 119 -10.06 -3.85 12.54
CA GLU A 119 -10.38 -3.65 13.95
C GLU A 119 -9.35 -4.22 14.91
N LEU A 120 -8.56 -5.20 14.49
CA LEU A 120 -7.48 -5.71 15.32
C LEU A 120 -6.32 -4.71 15.40
N LEU A 121 -6.16 -3.88 14.37
CA LEU A 121 -5.14 -2.84 14.34
C LEU A 121 -5.62 -1.56 15.02
N VAL A 122 -6.85 -1.15 14.76
CA VAL A 122 -7.43 0.07 15.33
C VAL A 122 -8.85 -0.25 15.79
N PRO A 123 -9.04 -0.63 17.06
CA PRO A 123 -10.37 -0.98 17.59
C PRO A 123 -11.39 0.14 17.40
N GLY A 124 -12.57 -0.21 16.89
CA GLY A 124 -13.66 0.74 16.67
C GLY A 124 -13.56 1.58 15.41
N SER A 125 -12.49 1.45 14.65
CA SER A 125 -12.24 2.33 13.48
C SER A 125 -13.14 2.04 12.28
N THR A 126 -13.79 0.89 12.24
CA THR A 126 -14.63 0.47 11.11
C THR A 126 -16.12 0.74 11.33
N LYS A 127 -16.46 1.37 12.43
CA LYS A 127 -17.85 1.69 12.76
C LYS A 127 -18.30 3.03 12.22
#